data_ddd6571dc84cde88ebff821ab06a4ad6
#
_entry.id   ddd6571dc84cde88ebff821ab06a4ad6
#
_cell.length_a   1.000
_cell.length_b   1.000
_cell.length_c   1.000
_cell.angle_alpha   90.00
_cell.angle_beta   90.00
_cell.angle_gamma   90.00
#
_symmetry.space_group_name_H-M   'P 1'
#
loop_
_entity.id
_entity.type
_entity.pdbx_description
1 polymer ?
#
loop_
_entity_poly.entity_id
_entity_poly.type
_entity_poly.pdbx_seq_one_letter_code
_entity_poly.pdbx_strand_id
1 'polypeptide(L)'
;MFSSAVHGKKVLITAGPTREAIDPVRYISNHSSGRMGYAIAESLLQQGAVIFLVSGPVCIDIKSHPNLHLIQVTTASEMYLACWRYFSTVDIAVFAAAVADYRPEKVAKQKIKKNDSSFEIKMVKNTDIAAEFGKVKMAGQLSVGFALETENELGNAVGKLNKKNFDLVILNSMNDANAGFGYDTNKVSIINRQYIQKDFSLKSKKEVAKDIVDEISNALSNHTEQFIERSVYEYENMYR
;
A
#
# COMPACT_ATOMS: atom_id res chain seq x y z
N MET A 1 18.92 17.47 -17.31
CA MET A 1 18.50 16.37 -16.43
C MET A 1 17.01 16.17 -16.67
N PHE A 2 16.61 15.01 -17.16
CA PHE A 2 15.18 14.71 -17.28
C PHE A 2 14.63 14.56 -15.86
N SER A 3 13.54 15.27 -15.55
CA SER A 3 12.85 15.15 -14.27
C SER A 3 12.23 13.73 -14.18
N SER A 4 12.31 13.08 -13.00
CA SER A 4 11.63 11.81 -12.76
C SER A 4 10.12 11.93 -13.01
N ALA A 5 9.48 10.91 -13.57
CA ALA A 5 8.04 10.90 -13.84
C ALA A 5 7.19 11.14 -12.56
N VAL A 6 7.76 10.86 -11.39
CA VAL A 6 7.09 11.10 -10.09
C VAL A 6 7.37 12.47 -9.49
N HIS A 7 8.21 13.31 -10.12
CA HIS A 7 8.51 14.65 -9.61
C HIS A 7 7.25 15.53 -9.57
N GLY A 8 6.98 16.12 -8.42
CA GLY A 8 5.78 16.94 -8.18
C GLY A 8 4.49 16.16 -8.04
N LYS A 9 4.48 14.83 -8.26
CA LYS A 9 3.32 13.99 -8.09
C LYS A 9 2.93 13.85 -6.62
N LYS A 10 1.65 13.85 -6.33
CA LYS A 10 1.10 13.59 -5.00
C LYS A 10 0.87 12.10 -4.82
N VAL A 11 1.43 11.54 -3.76
CA VAL A 11 1.38 10.11 -3.49
C VAL A 11 0.81 9.86 -2.10
N LEU A 12 -0.28 9.08 -2.04
CA LEU A 12 -0.82 8.53 -0.80
C LEU A 12 -0.15 7.18 -0.54
N ILE A 13 0.41 6.99 0.64
CA ILE A 13 1.03 5.71 1.04
C ILE A 13 0.41 5.27 2.36
N THR A 14 -0.08 4.03 2.42
CA THR A 14 -0.40 3.40 3.70
C THR A 14 0.79 2.55 4.17
N ALA A 15 1.15 2.62 5.45
CA ALA A 15 2.29 1.87 6.00
C ALA A 15 2.00 1.36 7.41
N GLY A 16 2.80 0.37 7.85
CA GLY A 16 2.68 -0.20 9.19
C GLY A 16 1.48 -1.13 9.36
N PRO A 17 1.35 -1.73 10.55
CA PRO A 17 0.17 -2.50 10.92
C PRO A 17 -0.94 -1.59 11.45
N THR A 18 -2.19 -2.07 11.43
CA THR A 18 -3.23 -1.52 12.31
C THR A 18 -3.33 -2.32 13.59
N ARG A 19 -3.84 -1.69 14.65
CA ARG A 19 -4.08 -2.31 15.96
C ARG A 19 -5.55 -2.19 16.31
N GLU A 20 -6.21 -3.33 16.47
CA GLU A 20 -7.62 -3.41 16.79
C GLU A 20 -7.78 -3.79 18.27
N ALA A 21 -8.21 -2.83 19.09
CA ALA A 21 -8.26 -3.02 20.53
C ALA A 21 -9.23 -4.12 20.97
N ILE A 22 -8.80 -4.98 21.89
CA ILE A 22 -9.64 -5.92 22.64
C ILE A 22 -10.14 -5.24 23.92
N ASP A 23 -9.23 -4.57 24.61
CA ASP A 23 -9.45 -3.80 25.83
C ASP A 23 -8.37 -2.68 25.93
N PRO A 24 -8.32 -1.84 26.96
CA PRO A 24 -7.31 -0.77 27.07
C PRO A 24 -5.85 -1.23 27.07
N VAL A 25 -5.58 -2.54 27.20
CA VAL A 25 -4.22 -3.09 27.35
C VAL A 25 -3.82 -3.97 26.17
N ARG A 26 -4.77 -4.65 25.54
CA ARG A 26 -4.51 -5.67 24.49
C ARG A 26 -5.17 -5.32 23.18
N TYR A 27 -4.52 -5.70 22.09
CA TYR A 27 -5.00 -5.51 20.72
C TYR A 27 -4.63 -6.70 19.85
N ILE A 28 -5.29 -6.80 18.71
CA ILE A 28 -4.95 -7.69 17.58
C ILE A 28 -4.24 -6.85 16.54
N SER A 29 -3.18 -7.40 15.93
CA SER A 29 -2.38 -6.72 14.93
C SER A 29 -1.64 -7.72 14.06
N ASN A 30 -1.11 -7.24 12.93
CA ASN A 30 -0.19 -7.98 12.07
C ASN A 30 1.27 -7.76 12.48
N HIS A 31 2.17 -8.68 12.10
CA HIS A 31 3.61 -8.59 12.42
C HIS A 31 4.39 -7.55 11.58
N SER A 32 3.71 -6.71 10.81
CA SER A 32 4.37 -5.72 9.97
C SER A 32 5.14 -4.68 10.78
N SER A 33 6.36 -4.41 10.38
CA SER A 33 7.18 -3.33 10.94
C SER A 33 6.98 -1.98 10.23
N GLY A 34 6.29 -1.93 9.07
CA GLY A 34 6.11 -0.73 8.26
C GLY A 34 7.29 -0.35 7.36
N ARG A 35 8.46 -0.99 7.51
CA ARG A 35 9.72 -0.62 6.82
C ARG A 35 9.58 -0.47 5.31
N MET A 36 8.79 -1.33 4.63
CA MET A 36 8.65 -1.25 3.18
C MET A 36 7.94 0.02 2.73
N GLY A 37 6.81 0.36 3.35
CA GLY A 37 6.07 1.58 3.06
C GLY A 37 6.88 2.86 3.32
N TYR A 38 7.66 2.87 4.41
CA TYR A 38 8.58 3.98 4.71
C TYR A 38 9.73 4.08 3.71
N ALA A 39 10.32 2.97 3.29
CA ALA A 39 11.38 2.97 2.28
C ALA A 39 10.88 3.47 0.92
N ILE A 40 9.64 3.12 0.53
CA ILE A 40 8.99 3.65 -0.68
C ILE A 40 8.76 5.16 -0.55
N ALA A 41 8.27 5.63 0.62
CA ALA A 41 8.08 7.04 0.87
C ALA A 41 9.39 7.83 0.75
N GLU A 42 10.48 7.34 1.36
CA GLU A 42 11.82 7.94 1.26
C GLU A 42 12.31 7.98 -0.21
N SER A 43 12.15 6.90 -0.96
CA SER A 43 12.59 6.82 -2.36
C SER A 43 11.83 7.81 -3.25
N LEU A 44 10.51 7.94 -3.05
CA LEU A 44 9.67 8.89 -3.78
C LEU A 44 10.00 10.36 -3.41
N LEU A 45 10.24 10.64 -2.12
CA LEU A 45 10.69 11.97 -1.66
C LEU A 45 12.01 12.39 -2.32
N GLN A 46 12.96 11.46 -2.44
CA GLN A 46 14.25 11.72 -3.11
C GLN A 46 14.07 12.06 -4.59
N GLN A 47 13.00 11.59 -5.23
CA GLN A 47 12.64 11.91 -6.61
C GLN A 47 11.73 13.13 -6.74
N GLY A 48 11.44 13.84 -5.64
CA GLY A 48 10.70 15.10 -5.64
C GLY A 48 9.16 14.95 -5.58
N ALA A 49 8.63 13.80 -5.21
CA ALA A 49 7.20 13.61 -4.99
C ALA A 49 6.73 14.29 -3.69
N VAL A 50 5.44 14.58 -3.59
CA VAL A 50 4.76 15.04 -2.38
C VAL A 50 4.03 13.83 -1.75
N ILE A 51 4.36 13.49 -0.51
CA ILE A 51 3.94 12.26 0.14
C ILE A 51 2.93 12.53 1.26
N PHE A 52 1.78 11.85 1.21
CA PHE A 52 0.84 11.69 2.31
C PHE A 52 1.01 10.29 2.87
N LEU A 53 1.80 10.15 3.94
CA LEU A 53 2.11 8.86 4.57
C LEU A 53 1.15 8.61 5.73
N VAL A 54 0.15 7.76 5.52
CA VAL A 54 -0.79 7.29 6.56
C VAL A 54 -0.20 6.05 7.21
N SER A 55 0.30 6.20 8.43
CA SER A 55 1.04 5.16 9.13
C SER A 55 0.30 4.64 10.35
N GLY A 56 0.11 3.34 10.42
CA GLY A 56 -0.18 2.64 11.67
C GLY A 56 1.01 2.69 12.63
N PRO A 57 0.88 2.16 13.87
CA PRO A 57 1.91 2.26 14.90
C PRO A 57 3.18 1.49 14.53
N VAL A 58 4.28 2.20 14.37
CA VAL A 58 5.62 1.66 14.05
C VAL A 58 6.69 2.34 14.91
N CYS A 59 7.87 1.69 15.04
CA CYS A 59 9.07 2.26 15.67
C CYS A 59 10.07 2.64 14.57
N ILE A 60 9.68 3.56 13.67
CA ILE A 60 10.52 4.06 12.58
C ILE A 60 10.46 5.58 12.61
N ASP A 61 11.62 6.21 12.64
CA ASP A 61 11.73 7.64 12.44
C ASP A 61 11.95 7.93 10.95
N ILE A 62 11.14 8.81 10.40
CA ILE A 62 11.35 9.38 9.07
C ILE A 62 11.74 10.86 9.23
N LYS A 63 12.81 11.26 8.53
CA LYS A 63 13.26 12.65 8.62
C LYS A 63 12.18 13.59 8.11
N SER A 64 12.01 14.70 8.83
CA SER A 64 11.14 15.79 8.38
C SER A 64 11.56 16.30 6.99
N HIS A 65 10.58 16.47 6.11
CA HIS A 65 10.80 16.96 4.75
C HIS A 65 9.62 17.86 4.34
N PRO A 66 9.82 18.97 3.62
CA PRO A 66 8.74 19.88 3.21
C PRO A 66 7.60 19.17 2.44
N ASN A 67 7.94 18.15 1.65
CA ASN A 67 7.00 17.38 0.85
C ASN A 67 6.48 16.12 1.58
N LEU A 68 6.71 15.96 2.89
CA LEU A 68 6.21 14.82 3.65
C LEU A 68 5.13 15.26 4.64
N HIS A 69 3.94 14.69 4.48
CA HIS A 69 2.83 14.80 5.41
C HIS A 69 2.63 13.44 6.09
N LEU A 70 3.11 13.29 7.32
CA LEU A 70 2.93 12.07 8.13
C LEU A 70 1.62 12.15 8.90
N ILE A 71 0.73 11.20 8.68
CA ILE A 71 -0.56 11.05 9.38
C ILE A 71 -0.51 9.74 10.17
N GLN A 72 -0.41 9.86 11.48
CA GLN A 72 -0.41 8.69 12.37
C GLN A 72 -1.84 8.25 12.70
N VAL A 73 -2.08 6.96 12.61
CA VAL A 73 -3.36 6.32 12.91
C VAL A 73 -3.12 5.04 13.71
N THR A 74 -4.14 4.49 14.32
CA THR A 74 -4.03 3.26 15.11
C THR A 74 -4.83 2.13 14.49
N THR A 75 -6.08 2.37 14.14
CA THR A 75 -7.03 1.35 13.67
C THR A 75 -7.20 1.37 12.15
N ALA A 76 -7.74 0.28 11.60
CA ALA A 76 -8.13 0.19 10.19
C ALA A 76 -9.15 1.27 9.81
N SER A 77 -10.10 1.58 10.72
CA SER A 77 -11.10 2.62 10.50
C SER A 77 -10.47 4.01 10.41
N GLU A 78 -9.53 4.34 11.31
CA GLU A 78 -8.79 5.61 11.26
C GLU A 78 -7.95 5.71 9.99
N MET A 79 -7.29 4.62 9.58
CA MET A 79 -6.51 4.58 8.34
C MET A 79 -7.40 4.82 7.12
N TYR A 80 -8.56 4.18 7.05
CA TYR A 80 -9.55 4.39 5.99
C TYR A 80 -9.98 5.86 5.90
N LEU A 81 -10.38 6.45 7.03
CA LEU A 81 -10.82 7.85 7.08
C LEU A 81 -9.70 8.84 6.74
N ALA A 82 -8.47 8.57 7.19
CA ALA A 82 -7.32 9.38 6.83
C ALA A 82 -7.03 9.32 5.33
N CYS A 83 -7.05 8.13 4.71
CA CYS A 83 -6.87 7.98 3.28
C CYS A 83 -7.96 8.68 2.47
N TRP A 84 -9.22 8.61 2.93
CA TRP A 84 -10.35 9.24 2.24
C TRP A 84 -10.18 10.74 2.03
N ARG A 85 -9.52 11.43 2.97
CA ARG A 85 -9.28 12.90 2.90
C ARG A 85 -8.38 13.29 1.73
N TYR A 86 -7.51 12.40 1.28
CA TYR A 86 -6.48 12.72 0.28
C TYR A 86 -6.66 11.97 -1.04
N PHE A 87 -7.37 10.83 -1.06
CA PHE A 87 -7.40 9.92 -2.20
C PHE A 87 -7.82 10.60 -3.51
N SER A 88 -8.83 11.49 -3.48
CA SER A 88 -9.29 12.20 -4.68
C SER A 88 -8.31 13.26 -5.19
N THR A 89 -7.26 13.58 -4.43
CA THR A 89 -6.30 14.66 -4.78
C THR A 89 -4.92 14.14 -5.14
N VAL A 90 -4.70 12.82 -5.04
CA VAL A 90 -3.39 12.21 -5.31
C VAL A 90 -3.34 11.58 -6.70
N ASP A 91 -2.16 11.58 -7.29
CA ASP A 91 -1.87 10.95 -8.58
C ASP A 91 -1.64 9.45 -8.41
N ILE A 92 -1.07 9.05 -7.26
CA ILE A 92 -0.64 7.67 -6.98
C ILE A 92 -1.13 7.27 -5.60
N ALA A 93 -1.59 6.02 -5.45
CA ALA A 93 -1.89 5.41 -4.15
C ALA A 93 -1.13 4.10 -3.99
N VAL A 94 -0.36 3.96 -2.91
CA VAL A 94 0.41 2.76 -2.56
C VAL A 94 -0.14 2.15 -1.27
N PHE A 95 -0.75 0.98 -1.37
CA PHE A 95 -1.35 0.27 -0.25
C PHE A 95 -0.36 -0.77 0.30
N ALA A 96 0.59 -0.30 1.15
CA ALA A 96 1.64 -1.13 1.74
C ALA A 96 1.41 -1.46 3.23
N ALA A 97 0.33 -0.97 3.83
CA ALA A 97 -0.03 -1.28 5.21
C ALA A 97 -0.50 -2.73 5.37
N ALA A 98 -0.18 -3.34 6.50
CA ALA A 98 -0.74 -4.60 6.94
C ALA A 98 -1.99 -4.34 7.81
N VAL A 99 -3.09 -4.05 7.14
CA VAL A 99 -4.38 -3.77 7.78
C VAL A 99 -4.95 -5.07 8.35
N ALA A 100 -5.47 -5.04 9.58
CA ALA A 100 -6.17 -6.18 10.15
C ALA A 100 -7.51 -6.38 9.43
N ASP A 101 -7.77 -7.59 8.92
CA ASP A 101 -9.01 -7.93 8.21
C ASP A 101 -10.23 -7.96 9.16
N TYR A 102 -10.00 -8.20 10.45
CA TYR A 102 -11.03 -8.32 11.47
C TYR A 102 -10.68 -7.49 12.70
N ARG A 103 -11.73 -7.05 13.40
CA ARG A 103 -11.64 -6.38 14.72
C ARG A 103 -12.62 -7.01 15.71
N PRO A 104 -12.39 -6.89 17.01
CA PRO A 104 -13.41 -7.23 18.00
C PRO A 104 -14.71 -6.44 17.74
N GLU A 105 -15.86 -7.14 17.80
CA GLU A 105 -17.18 -6.50 17.65
C GLU A 105 -17.40 -5.45 18.75
N LYS A 106 -16.94 -5.77 19.97
CA LYS A 106 -17.03 -4.89 21.13
C LYS A 106 -15.67 -4.78 21.80
N VAL A 107 -15.24 -3.55 22.07
CA VAL A 107 -14.03 -3.27 22.84
C VAL A 107 -14.43 -3.15 24.30
N ALA A 108 -13.78 -3.91 25.17
CA ALA A 108 -14.04 -3.81 26.61
C ALA A 108 -13.52 -2.48 27.17
N LYS A 109 -14.34 -1.77 27.96
CA LYS A 109 -13.95 -0.49 28.59
C LYS A 109 -12.89 -0.63 29.67
N GLN A 110 -12.77 -1.83 30.24
CA GLN A 110 -11.79 -2.16 31.28
C GLN A 110 -11.02 -3.41 30.88
N LYS A 111 -9.81 -3.56 31.43
CA LYS A 111 -9.00 -4.77 31.22
C LYS A 111 -9.79 -6.02 31.62
N ILE A 112 -9.96 -6.95 30.70
CA ILE A 112 -10.62 -8.24 30.94
C ILE A 112 -9.78 -9.03 31.95
N LYS A 113 -10.37 -9.37 33.07
CA LYS A 113 -9.72 -10.18 34.12
C LYS A 113 -9.71 -11.65 33.76
N LYS A 114 -8.71 -12.37 34.27
CA LYS A 114 -8.60 -13.83 34.10
C LYS A 114 -9.53 -14.51 35.11
N ASN A 115 -10.77 -14.78 34.74
CA ASN A 115 -11.71 -15.47 35.61
C ASN A 115 -11.90 -16.93 35.18
N ASP A 116 -11.71 -17.25 33.92
CA ASP A 116 -11.92 -18.57 33.33
C ASP A 116 -10.67 -19.10 32.62
N SER A 117 -10.65 -20.40 32.33
CA SER A 117 -9.55 -21.06 31.59
C SER A 117 -9.46 -20.62 30.13
N SER A 118 -10.57 -20.10 29.57
CA SER A 118 -10.66 -19.57 28.20
C SER A 118 -11.66 -18.42 28.12
N PHE A 119 -11.54 -17.58 27.10
CA PHE A 119 -12.56 -16.61 26.73
C PHE A 119 -12.61 -16.45 25.21
N GLU A 120 -13.79 -16.15 24.69
CA GLU A 120 -14.03 -15.97 23.27
C GLU A 120 -14.17 -14.49 22.93
N ILE A 121 -13.68 -14.11 21.75
CA ILE A 121 -13.85 -12.77 21.19
C ILE A 121 -14.60 -12.89 19.87
N LYS A 122 -15.80 -12.32 19.81
CA LYS A 122 -16.52 -12.20 18.54
C LYS A 122 -15.84 -11.16 17.65
N MET A 123 -15.44 -11.58 16.45
CA MET A 123 -14.75 -10.75 15.47
C MET A 123 -15.71 -10.34 14.36
N VAL A 124 -15.56 -9.11 13.88
CA VAL A 124 -16.27 -8.56 12.70
C VAL A 124 -15.27 -8.03 11.69
N LYS A 125 -15.63 -8.07 10.40
CA LYS A 125 -14.75 -7.60 9.33
C LYS A 125 -14.49 -6.10 9.41
N ASN A 126 -13.26 -5.73 9.13
CA ASN A 126 -12.90 -4.35 8.80
C ASN A 126 -13.22 -4.05 7.33
N THR A 127 -13.27 -2.78 7.00
CA THR A 127 -13.34 -2.30 5.62
C THR A 127 -12.03 -2.64 4.90
N ASP A 128 -12.12 -3.31 3.74
CA ASP A 128 -10.96 -3.52 2.86
C ASP A 128 -10.63 -2.20 2.17
N ILE A 129 -9.70 -1.45 2.78
CA ILE A 129 -9.32 -0.10 2.35
C ILE A 129 -8.99 -0.07 0.86
N ALA A 130 -8.11 -0.96 0.43
CA ALA A 130 -7.65 -0.99 -0.97
C ALA A 130 -8.79 -1.34 -1.95
N ALA A 131 -9.69 -2.25 -1.58
CA ALA A 131 -10.84 -2.59 -2.41
C ALA A 131 -11.83 -1.43 -2.52
N GLU A 132 -12.11 -0.72 -1.42
CA GLU A 132 -13.01 0.44 -1.47
C GLU A 132 -12.44 1.58 -2.33
N PHE A 133 -11.15 1.87 -2.21
CA PHE A 133 -10.50 2.89 -3.05
C PHE A 133 -10.37 2.44 -4.51
N GLY A 134 -10.23 1.14 -4.78
CA GLY A 134 -10.28 0.62 -6.14
C GLY A 134 -11.61 0.87 -6.88
N LYS A 135 -12.73 0.94 -6.15
CA LYS A 135 -14.07 1.25 -6.72
C LYS A 135 -14.21 2.71 -7.14
N VAL A 136 -13.54 3.62 -6.45
CA VAL A 136 -13.63 5.08 -6.65
C VAL A 136 -12.38 5.68 -7.27
N LYS A 137 -11.47 4.83 -7.76
CA LYS A 137 -10.25 5.25 -8.44
C LYS A 137 -10.59 6.06 -9.69
N MET A 138 -10.02 7.25 -9.80
CA MET A 138 -10.26 8.15 -10.94
C MET A 138 -9.37 7.77 -12.13
N ALA A 139 -9.81 8.18 -13.33
CA ALA A 139 -8.99 8.06 -14.54
C ALA A 139 -7.66 8.82 -14.34
N GLY A 140 -6.55 8.18 -14.72
CA GLY A 140 -5.21 8.75 -14.55
C GLY A 140 -4.57 8.53 -13.18
N GLN A 141 -5.33 8.08 -12.15
CA GLN A 141 -4.71 7.65 -10.89
C GLN A 141 -4.06 6.28 -11.05
N LEU A 142 -2.84 6.14 -10.52
CA LEU A 142 -2.14 4.87 -10.44
C LEU A 142 -2.25 4.28 -9.03
N SER A 143 -2.60 3.00 -8.94
CA SER A 143 -2.72 2.30 -7.65
C SER A 143 -1.82 1.08 -7.60
N VAL A 144 -1.11 0.93 -6.47
CA VAL A 144 -0.15 -0.13 -6.20
C VAL A 144 -0.56 -0.86 -4.94
N GLY A 145 -0.66 -2.18 -5.01
CA GLY A 145 -0.98 -3.01 -3.85
C GLY A 145 0.11 -4.02 -3.52
N PHE A 146 0.04 -4.57 -2.32
CA PHE A 146 0.92 -5.64 -1.88
C PHE A 146 0.15 -6.95 -1.71
N ALA A 147 0.77 -8.04 -2.12
CA ALA A 147 0.33 -9.41 -1.88
C ALA A 147 1.44 -10.15 -1.15
N LEU A 148 1.17 -10.58 0.08
CA LEU A 148 2.03 -11.47 0.84
C LEU A 148 1.35 -12.83 0.87
N GLU A 149 1.95 -13.83 0.25
CA GLU A 149 1.31 -15.11 -0.01
C GLU A 149 2.19 -16.26 0.48
N THR A 150 1.53 -17.40 0.77
CA THR A 150 2.18 -18.65 1.19
C THR A 150 1.97 -19.79 0.20
N GLU A 151 0.89 -19.70 -0.61
CA GLU A 151 0.48 -20.70 -1.59
C GLU A 151 -0.23 -20.02 -2.76
N ASN A 152 -0.25 -20.65 -3.94
CA ASN A 152 -0.86 -20.10 -5.17
C ASN A 152 -0.55 -18.61 -5.39
N GLU A 153 0.71 -18.24 -5.14
CA GLU A 153 1.16 -16.86 -4.98
C GLU A 153 0.79 -15.97 -6.17
N LEU A 154 1.08 -16.41 -7.38
CA LEU A 154 0.76 -15.66 -8.61
C LEU A 154 -0.76 -15.54 -8.81
N GLY A 155 -1.51 -16.62 -8.64
CA GLY A 155 -2.98 -16.60 -8.78
C GLY A 155 -3.62 -15.64 -7.79
N ASN A 156 -3.18 -15.65 -6.55
CA ASN A 156 -3.67 -14.77 -5.49
C ASN A 156 -3.29 -13.30 -5.76
N ALA A 157 -2.07 -13.03 -6.23
CA ALA A 157 -1.62 -11.69 -6.59
C ALA A 157 -2.43 -11.12 -7.77
N VAL A 158 -2.65 -11.90 -8.83
CA VAL A 158 -3.50 -11.51 -9.98
C VAL A 158 -4.96 -11.31 -9.52
N GLY A 159 -5.47 -12.16 -8.66
CA GLY A 159 -6.79 -11.99 -8.06
C GLY A 159 -6.93 -10.67 -7.31
N LYS A 160 -5.92 -10.28 -6.52
CA LYS A 160 -5.87 -8.98 -5.82
C LYS A 160 -5.76 -7.81 -6.80
N LEU A 161 -4.91 -7.91 -7.84
CA LEU A 161 -4.76 -6.90 -8.89
C LEU A 161 -6.13 -6.54 -9.48
N ASN A 162 -6.91 -7.56 -9.88
CA ASN A 162 -8.21 -7.38 -10.50
C ASN A 162 -9.27 -6.90 -9.51
N LYS A 163 -9.42 -7.59 -8.38
CA LYS A 163 -10.47 -7.31 -7.39
C LYS A 163 -10.35 -5.91 -6.78
N LYS A 164 -9.12 -5.43 -6.58
CA LYS A 164 -8.83 -4.13 -5.95
C LYS A 164 -8.49 -3.04 -6.98
N ASN A 165 -8.65 -3.34 -8.27
CA ASN A 165 -8.40 -2.40 -9.37
C ASN A 165 -6.99 -1.78 -9.33
N PHE A 166 -5.97 -2.56 -8.94
CA PHE A 166 -4.59 -2.11 -8.93
C PHE A 166 -4.00 -2.03 -10.35
N ASP A 167 -3.04 -1.16 -10.56
CA ASP A 167 -2.24 -1.08 -11.79
C ASP A 167 -0.98 -1.92 -11.66
N LEU A 168 -0.43 -1.99 -10.44
CA LEU A 168 0.70 -2.84 -10.09
C LEU A 168 0.38 -3.60 -8.80
N VAL A 169 0.78 -4.87 -8.73
CA VAL A 169 0.80 -5.62 -7.47
C VAL A 169 2.22 -6.10 -7.18
N ILE A 170 2.66 -5.86 -5.96
CA ILE A 170 3.96 -6.27 -5.46
C ILE A 170 3.76 -7.57 -4.69
N LEU A 171 4.20 -8.67 -5.28
CA LEU A 171 4.10 -10.00 -4.68
C LEU A 171 5.35 -10.31 -3.86
N ASN A 172 5.13 -10.63 -2.59
CA ASN A 172 6.14 -11.18 -1.69
C ASN A 172 5.77 -12.61 -1.35
N SER A 173 6.72 -13.53 -1.41
CA SER A 173 6.54 -14.90 -0.92
C SER A 173 7.00 -15.01 0.54
N MET A 174 6.21 -15.66 1.37
CA MET A 174 6.66 -16.07 2.71
C MET A 174 7.59 -17.29 2.68
N ASN A 175 7.68 -17.98 1.54
CA ASN A 175 8.57 -19.12 1.35
C ASN A 175 10.01 -18.69 1.01
N ASP A 176 10.24 -17.42 0.67
CA ASP A 176 11.58 -16.90 0.40
C ASP A 176 12.35 -16.69 1.70
N ALA A 177 13.46 -17.41 1.85
CA ALA A 177 14.35 -17.26 3.01
C ALA A 177 14.89 -15.81 3.12
N ASN A 178 14.93 -15.27 4.33
CA ASN A 178 15.38 -13.90 4.62
C ASN A 178 14.56 -12.78 3.95
N ALA A 179 13.33 -13.07 3.52
CA ALA A 179 12.38 -12.08 2.98
C ALA A 179 11.16 -11.94 3.88
N GLY A 180 10.40 -10.84 3.72
CA GLY A 180 9.13 -10.63 4.43
C GLY A 180 9.23 -9.83 5.73
N PHE A 181 8.31 -10.12 6.68
CA PHE A 181 8.25 -9.42 7.95
C PHE A 181 9.47 -9.76 8.84
N GLY A 182 9.99 -8.76 9.56
CA GLY A 182 11.10 -8.93 10.50
C GLY A 182 12.50 -8.83 9.88
N TYR A 183 12.66 -9.02 8.57
CA TYR A 183 13.95 -8.90 7.88
C TYR A 183 14.16 -7.49 7.30
N ASP A 184 15.43 -7.09 7.13
CA ASP A 184 15.81 -5.85 6.45
C ASP A 184 15.89 -6.02 4.93
N THR A 185 15.84 -7.25 4.46
CA THR A 185 15.81 -7.65 3.06
C THR A 185 14.41 -8.03 2.59
N ASN A 186 14.21 -8.00 1.28
CA ASN A 186 13.01 -8.50 0.64
C ASN A 186 13.33 -9.01 -0.78
N LYS A 187 12.49 -9.92 -1.27
CA LYS A 187 12.46 -10.39 -2.65
C LYS A 187 11.04 -10.22 -3.15
N VAL A 188 10.88 -9.60 -4.32
CA VAL A 188 9.56 -9.26 -4.84
C VAL A 188 9.44 -9.61 -6.32
N SER A 189 8.22 -9.92 -6.74
CA SER A 189 7.81 -9.89 -8.13
C SER A 189 6.79 -8.78 -8.32
N ILE A 190 6.91 -7.99 -9.38
CA ILE A 190 5.95 -6.92 -9.72
C ILE A 190 5.14 -7.37 -10.93
N ILE A 191 3.83 -7.34 -10.80
CA ILE A 191 2.88 -7.76 -11.84
C ILE A 191 2.03 -6.55 -12.21
N ASN A 192 1.94 -6.26 -13.52
CA ASN A 192 1.14 -5.16 -14.04
C ASN A 192 -0.24 -5.61 -14.56
N ARG A 193 -1.05 -4.68 -15.08
CA ARG A 193 -2.39 -4.96 -15.64
C ARG A 193 -2.39 -5.84 -16.87
N GLN A 194 -1.29 -5.91 -17.59
CA GLN A 194 -1.11 -6.82 -18.74
C GLN A 194 -0.64 -8.21 -18.28
N TYR A 195 -0.61 -8.45 -16.96
CA TYR A 195 -0.11 -9.68 -16.33
C TYR A 195 1.36 -9.98 -16.64
N ILE A 196 2.13 -8.97 -17.03
CA ILE A 196 3.58 -9.10 -17.19
C ILE A 196 4.20 -9.08 -15.80
N GLN A 197 4.92 -10.15 -15.47
CA GLN A 197 5.66 -10.31 -14.22
C GLN A 197 7.13 -9.94 -14.42
N LYS A 198 7.66 -9.16 -13.49
CA LYS A 198 9.09 -8.84 -13.40
C LYS A 198 9.61 -9.24 -12.03
N ASP A 199 10.61 -10.11 -12.01
CA ASP A 199 11.19 -10.64 -10.79
C ASP A 199 12.43 -9.85 -10.38
N PHE A 200 12.55 -9.59 -9.09
CA PHE A 200 13.69 -8.91 -8.49
C PHE A 200 14.38 -9.82 -7.49
N SER A 201 15.71 -9.80 -7.49
CA SER A 201 16.52 -10.59 -6.56
C SER A 201 16.36 -10.11 -5.10
N LEU A 202 16.74 -10.96 -4.16
CA LEU A 202 16.81 -10.59 -2.74
C LEU A 202 17.77 -9.40 -2.55
N LYS A 203 17.25 -8.30 -2.01
CA LYS A 203 17.97 -7.04 -1.77
C LYS A 203 17.51 -6.41 -0.45
N SER A 204 18.19 -5.34 -0.03
CA SER A 204 17.68 -4.51 1.07
C SER A 204 16.33 -3.89 0.72
N LYS A 205 15.48 -3.65 1.71
CA LYS A 205 14.18 -2.98 1.49
C LYS A 205 14.31 -1.59 0.86
N LYS A 206 15.44 -0.92 1.06
CA LYS A 206 15.72 0.36 0.40
C LYS A 206 15.96 0.21 -1.11
N GLU A 207 16.68 -0.83 -1.52
CA GLU A 207 16.90 -1.14 -2.94
C GLU A 207 15.62 -1.64 -3.61
N VAL A 208 14.86 -2.51 -2.95
CA VAL A 208 13.55 -2.95 -3.44
C VAL A 208 12.58 -1.78 -3.58
N ALA A 209 12.62 -0.80 -2.66
CA ALA A 209 11.81 0.40 -2.78
C ALA A 209 12.16 1.23 -4.02
N LYS A 210 13.44 1.31 -4.40
CA LYS A 210 13.87 1.94 -5.66
C LYS A 210 13.31 1.20 -6.86
N ASP A 211 13.45 -0.14 -6.91
CA ASP A 211 12.88 -0.96 -7.98
C ASP A 211 11.36 -0.71 -8.12
N ILE A 212 10.63 -0.66 -7.01
CA ILE A 212 9.18 -0.38 -7.00
C ILE A 212 8.88 1.02 -7.54
N VAL A 213 9.65 2.03 -7.13
CA VAL A 213 9.45 3.42 -7.58
C VAL A 213 9.80 3.57 -9.05
N ASP A 214 10.80 2.85 -9.56
CA ASP A 214 11.13 2.81 -10.98
C ASP A 214 9.99 2.20 -11.80
N GLU A 215 9.37 1.10 -11.33
CA GLU A 215 8.21 0.50 -12.00
C GLU A 215 6.96 1.41 -11.92
N ILE A 216 6.77 2.15 -10.83
CA ILE A 216 5.74 3.19 -10.71
C ILE A 216 5.98 4.28 -11.76
N SER A 217 7.21 4.75 -11.91
CA SER A 217 7.60 5.78 -12.89
C SER A 217 7.37 5.31 -14.33
N ASN A 218 7.71 4.06 -14.64
CA ASN A 218 7.46 3.44 -15.94
C ASN A 218 5.95 3.36 -16.22
N ALA A 219 5.15 2.93 -15.24
CA ALA A 219 3.70 2.84 -15.39
C ALA A 219 3.05 4.20 -15.63
N LEU A 220 3.52 5.26 -14.96
CA LEU A 220 3.04 6.62 -15.17
C LEU A 220 3.33 7.13 -16.59
N SER A 221 4.54 6.90 -17.09
CA SER A 221 4.93 7.29 -18.45
C SER A 221 4.05 6.62 -19.50
N ASN A 222 3.83 5.31 -19.37
CA ASN A 222 2.96 4.55 -20.26
C ASN A 222 1.49 5.02 -20.23
N HIS A 223 0.96 5.36 -19.04
CA HIS A 223 -0.39 5.92 -18.90
C HIS A 223 -0.53 7.26 -19.62
N THR A 224 0.50 8.12 -19.54
CA THR A 224 0.49 9.43 -20.18
C THR A 224 0.51 9.28 -21.71
N GLU A 225 1.33 8.40 -22.24
CA GLU A 225 1.42 8.12 -23.68
C GLU A 225 0.09 7.57 -24.23
N GLN A 226 -0.50 6.58 -23.59
CA GLN A 226 -1.80 6.01 -23.99
C GLN A 226 -2.93 7.05 -23.93
N PHE A 227 -2.91 7.94 -22.95
CA PHE A 227 -3.91 9.01 -22.85
C PHE A 227 -3.76 10.02 -24.01
N ILE A 228 -2.53 10.40 -24.35
CA ILE A 228 -2.25 11.31 -25.47
C ILE A 228 -2.68 10.67 -26.81
N GLU A 229 -2.28 9.42 -27.06
CA GLU A 229 -2.66 8.69 -28.28
C GLU A 229 -4.18 8.60 -28.44
N ARG A 230 -4.90 8.26 -27.37
CA ARG A 230 -6.35 8.18 -27.37
C ARG A 230 -6.99 9.53 -27.65
N SER A 231 -6.50 10.59 -27.00
CA SER A 231 -7.03 11.96 -27.19
C SER A 231 -6.80 12.46 -28.61
N VAL A 232 -5.65 12.15 -29.21
CA VAL A 232 -5.34 12.47 -30.62
C VAL A 232 -6.28 11.70 -31.56
N TYR A 233 -6.47 10.41 -31.33
CA TYR A 233 -7.39 9.58 -32.12
C TYR A 233 -8.84 10.04 -32.04
N GLU A 234 -9.34 10.39 -30.84
CA GLU A 234 -10.69 10.94 -30.66
C GLU A 234 -10.86 12.31 -31.35
N TYR A 235 -9.83 13.17 -31.28
CA TYR A 235 -9.85 14.46 -31.98
C TYR A 235 -9.88 14.29 -33.50
N GLU A 236 -9.03 13.43 -34.08
CA GLU A 236 -9.01 13.19 -35.52
C GLU A 236 -10.32 12.61 -36.08
N ASN A 237 -11.02 11.77 -35.26
CA ASN A 237 -12.31 11.20 -35.66
C ASN A 237 -13.50 12.16 -35.50
N MET A 238 -13.35 13.24 -34.73
CA MET A 238 -14.41 14.25 -34.54
C MET A 238 -14.44 15.26 -35.68
N TYR A 239 -13.36 15.36 -36.47
CA TYR A 239 -13.21 16.27 -37.60
C TYR A 239 -13.13 15.57 -38.97
N ARG A 240 -13.41 14.28 -39.04
CA ARG A 240 -13.70 13.51 -40.26
C ARG A 240 -15.21 13.32 -40.43
#